data_a66b444868b617c5f277a7ba78518a4a
#
_entry.id   a66b444868b617c5f277a7ba78518a4a
#
_cell.length_a   1.000
_cell.length_b   1.000
_cell.length_c   1.000
_cell.angle_alpha   90.00
_cell.angle_beta   90.00
_cell.angle_gamma   90.00
#
_symmetry.space_group_name_H-M   'P 1'
#
loop_
_entity.id
_entity.type
_entity.pdbx_description
1 polymer ?
#
loop_
_entity_poly.entity_id
_entity_poly.type
_entity_poly.pdbx_seq_one_letter_code
_entity_poly.pdbx_strand_id
1 'polypeptide(L)'
;MKVIIVLLVMFSVQGCRNNSPRITSAAVPLTVKLLPLGGIDDRWVADMCKQLKTYHARVELLPAEKLPVAAWYAPRSRYRADSIIRWLQSRAADNEVYLAITAADISTNKGTIKDFGIMGLGYCPGKACVASVYRLKNKNNFDKVALHELAHTTGLPHCPDKTCYLRDAEGGDPTAEENSFCEKCTAYLQQNGWKF
;
A
#
# COMPACT_ATOMS: atom_id res chain seq x y z
N MET A 1 0.75 -63.66 -52.06
CA MET A 1 0.80 -62.38 -51.30
C MET A 1 -0.06 -62.55 -50.05
N LYS A 2 0.59 -62.72 -48.87
CA LYS A 2 -0.11 -62.84 -47.59
C LYS A 2 -0.04 -61.48 -46.89
N VAL A 3 -1.20 -60.85 -46.68
CA VAL A 3 -1.32 -59.61 -45.93
C VAL A 3 -1.41 -59.96 -44.44
N ILE A 4 -0.43 -59.49 -43.65
CA ILE A 4 -0.44 -59.64 -42.18
C ILE A 4 -1.04 -58.35 -41.63
N ILE A 5 -2.23 -58.50 -41.01
CA ILE A 5 -2.87 -57.42 -40.24
C ILE A 5 -2.31 -57.42 -38.84
N VAL A 6 -1.56 -56.39 -38.46
CA VAL A 6 -1.08 -56.17 -37.09
C VAL A 6 -2.14 -55.38 -36.35
N LEU A 7 -2.76 -56.02 -35.37
CA LEU A 7 -3.72 -55.38 -34.44
C LEU A 7 -2.95 -54.64 -33.38
N LEU A 8 -2.98 -53.31 -33.39
CA LEU A 8 -2.38 -52.48 -32.34
C LEU A 8 -3.40 -52.32 -31.18
N VAL A 9 -3.13 -53.00 -30.08
CA VAL A 9 -3.92 -52.84 -28.85
C VAL A 9 -3.42 -51.62 -28.10
N MET A 10 -4.21 -50.56 -28.06
CA MET A 10 -3.96 -49.38 -27.24
C MET A 10 -4.39 -49.65 -25.80
N PHE A 11 -3.42 -49.79 -24.89
CA PHE A 11 -3.66 -49.77 -23.43
C PHE A 11 -3.87 -48.31 -22.99
N SER A 12 -5.10 -47.95 -22.68
CA SER A 12 -5.41 -46.68 -22.01
C SER A 12 -5.09 -46.80 -20.49
N VAL A 13 -3.98 -46.19 -20.08
CA VAL A 13 -3.67 -46.05 -18.65
C VAL A 13 -4.53 -44.89 -18.11
N GLN A 14 -5.63 -45.27 -17.44
CA GLN A 14 -6.39 -44.29 -16.61
C GLN A 14 -5.61 -43.98 -15.36
N GLY A 15 -4.83 -42.89 -15.39
CA GLY A 15 -4.20 -42.31 -14.22
C GLY A 15 -5.25 -41.73 -13.26
N CYS A 16 -5.47 -42.40 -12.11
CA CYS A 16 -6.23 -41.79 -11.02
C CYS A 16 -5.58 -40.47 -10.60
N ARG A 17 -6.20 -39.34 -10.97
CA ARG A 17 -5.85 -38.06 -10.37
C ARG A 17 -6.35 -38.08 -8.92
N ASN A 18 -5.45 -38.28 -7.98
CA ASN A 18 -5.68 -37.97 -6.58
C ASN A 18 -5.88 -36.45 -6.44
N ASN A 19 -7.13 -36.02 -6.46
CA ASN A 19 -7.53 -34.69 -5.99
C ASN A 19 -7.50 -34.70 -4.45
N SER A 20 -6.32 -34.67 -3.87
CA SER A 20 -6.19 -34.25 -2.48
C SER A 20 -6.60 -32.79 -2.40
N PRO A 21 -7.55 -32.41 -1.52
CA PRO A 21 -7.87 -31.00 -1.32
C PRO A 21 -6.59 -30.31 -0.88
N ARG A 22 -6.12 -29.31 -1.65
CA ARG A 22 -5.09 -28.37 -1.19
C ARG A 22 -5.65 -27.74 0.07
N ILE A 23 -5.08 -28.10 1.22
CA ILE A 23 -5.26 -27.32 2.45
C ILE A 23 -4.68 -25.95 2.11
N THR A 24 -5.54 -25.01 1.74
CA THR A 24 -5.16 -23.60 1.63
C THR A 24 -4.81 -23.18 3.05
N SER A 25 -3.52 -23.13 3.36
CA SER A 25 -3.04 -22.46 4.56
C SER A 25 -3.76 -21.11 4.62
N ALA A 26 -4.54 -20.89 5.68
CA ALA A 26 -5.24 -19.63 5.86
C ALA A 26 -4.18 -18.54 5.77
N ALA A 27 -4.30 -17.67 4.75
CA ALA A 27 -3.33 -16.59 4.54
C ALA A 27 -3.23 -15.80 5.84
N VAL A 28 -2.01 -15.63 6.35
CA VAL A 28 -1.78 -14.85 7.58
C VAL A 28 -2.28 -13.43 7.29
N PRO A 29 -3.23 -12.90 8.10
CA PRO A 29 -3.78 -11.59 7.83
C PRO A 29 -2.69 -10.52 7.85
N LEU A 30 -2.73 -9.60 6.88
CA LEU A 30 -1.83 -8.46 6.77
C LEU A 30 -1.89 -7.62 8.05
N THR A 31 -0.73 -7.27 8.59
CA THR A 31 -0.58 -6.34 9.73
C THR A 31 -0.10 -4.99 9.25
N VAL A 32 -0.88 -3.94 9.52
CA VAL A 32 -0.46 -2.56 9.26
C VAL A 32 0.36 -2.05 10.44
N LYS A 33 1.63 -1.76 10.19
CA LYS A 33 2.57 -1.15 11.15
C LYS A 33 2.49 0.36 11.00
N LEU A 34 1.79 1.04 11.91
CA LEU A 34 1.74 2.51 11.94
C LEU A 34 2.98 3.05 12.65
N LEU A 35 3.84 3.78 11.92
CA LEU A 35 5.08 4.34 12.43
C LEU A 35 5.05 5.87 12.42
N PRO A 36 4.94 6.54 13.60
CA PRO A 36 5.13 7.98 13.71
C PRO A 36 6.60 8.36 13.47
N LEU A 37 6.86 9.36 12.60
CA LEU A 37 8.21 9.83 12.29
C LEU A 37 8.39 11.32 12.55
N GLY A 38 9.55 11.69 13.09
CA GLY A 38 10.02 13.07 13.17
C GLY A 38 9.22 13.97 14.12
N GLY A 39 8.61 13.40 15.17
CA GLY A 39 7.90 14.18 16.19
C GLY A 39 6.54 14.71 15.72
N ILE A 40 5.84 13.96 14.89
CA ILE A 40 4.43 14.25 14.54
C ILE A 40 3.57 14.28 15.82
N ASP A 41 2.62 15.21 15.88
CA ASP A 41 1.70 15.40 17.01
C ASP A 41 0.88 14.14 17.31
N ASP A 42 0.77 13.76 18.58
CA ASP A 42 0.10 12.54 19.05
C ASP A 42 -1.38 12.46 18.63
N ARG A 43 -2.06 13.59 18.45
CA ARG A 43 -3.44 13.61 17.95
C ARG A 43 -3.55 12.98 16.55
N TRP A 44 -2.61 13.28 15.64
CA TRP A 44 -2.59 12.69 14.30
C TRP A 44 -2.30 11.19 14.36
N VAL A 45 -1.48 10.77 15.29
CA VAL A 45 -1.20 9.35 15.53
C VAL A 45 -2.44 8.63 16.04
N ALA A 46 -3.13 9.20 17.02
CA ALA A 46 -4.35 8.62 17.59
C ALA A 46 -5.48 8.53 16.56
N ASP A 47 -5.73 9.62 15.81
CA ASP A 47 -6.75 9.66 14.76
C ASP A 47 -6.44 8.65 13.65
N MET A 48 -5.18 8.57 13.20
CA MET A 48 -4.76 7.61 12.19
C MET A 48 -4.92 6.17 12.66
N CYS A 49 -4.52 5.88 13.90
CA CYS A 49 -4.69 4.54 14.48
C CYS A 49 -6.17 4.14 14.55
N LYS A 50 -7.07 5.08 14.89
CA LYS A 50 -8.51 4.86 14.88
C LYS A 50 -9.03 4.58 13.47
N GLN A 51 -8.65 5.39 12.50
CA GLN A 51 -9.06 5.22 11.09
C GLN A 51 -8.59 3.88 10.52
N LEU A 52 -7.32 3.52 10.72
CA LEU A 52 -6.79 2.24 10.23
C LEU A 52 -7.55 1.04 10.79
N LYS A 53 -7.97 1.08 12.05
CA LYS A 53 -8.74 0.00 12.68
C LYS A 53 -10.13 -0.19 12.08
N THR A 54 -10.69 0.79 11.37
CA THR A 54 -11.93 0.60 10.62
C THR A 54 -11.71 -0.24 9.37
N TYR A 55 -10.55 -0.11 8.72
CA TYR A 55 -10.22 -0.77 7.46
C TYR A 55 -9.39 -2.05 7.60
N HIS A 56 -8.71 -2.27 8.74
CA HIS A 56 -7.80 -3.40 8.93
C HIS A 56 -8.07 -4.15 10.23
N ALA A 57 -7.95 -5.49 10.16
CA ALA A 57 -8.11 -6.35 11.34
C ALA A 57 -6.94 -6.23 12.32
N ARG A 58 -5.73 -5.99 11.80
CA ARG A 58 -4.50 -5.92 12.57
C ARG A 58 -3.78 -4.60 12.29
N VAL A 59 -3.75 -3.74 13.30
CA VAL A 59 -3.01 -2.48 13.29
C VAL A 59 -2.13 -2.45 14.52
N GLU A 60 -0.84 -2.28 14.32
CA GLU A 60 0.15 -2.16 15.38
C GLU A 60 0.75 -0.76 15.33
N LEU A 61 0.58 -0.01 16.42
CA LEU A 61 1.24 1.28 16.60
C LEU A 61 2.65 1.04 17.12
N LEU A 62 3.65 1.48 16.37
CA LEU A 62 5.05 1.40 16.75
C LEU A 62 5.48 2.63 17.56
N PRO A 63 6.52 2.51 18.39
CA PRO A 63 7.16 3.66 19.01
C PRO A 63 7.60 4.69 17.97
N ALA A 64 7.45 5.98 18.29
CA ALA A 64 7.87 7.05 17.40
C ALA A 64 9.39 7.04 17.17
N GLU A 65 9.81 7.23 15.91
CA GLU A 65 11.21 7.24 15.53
C GLU A 65 11.61 8.57 14.86
N LYS A 66 12.90 8.85 14.81
CA LYS A 66 13.44 9.95 14.03
C LYS A 66 13.36 9.62 12.54
N LEU A 67 13.20 10.64 11.71
CA LEU A 67 13.34 10.47 10.27
C LEU A 67 14.75 9.98 9.90
N PRO A 68 14.89 9.03 8.97
CA PRO A 68 16.20 8.49 8.60
C PRO A 68 17.09 9.58 8.00
N VAL A 69 18.30 9.73 8.52
CA VAL A 69 19.28 10.75 8.08
C VAL A 69 19.56 10.60 6.57
N ALA A 70 19.62 9.36 6.07
CA ALA A 70 19.84 9.06 4.65
C ALA A 70 18.72 9.56 3.72
N ALA A 71 17.56 9.93 4.26
CA ALA A 71 16.46 10.53 3.50
C ALA A 71 16.54 12.05 3.43
N TRP A 72 17.39 12.71 4.22
CA TRP A 72 17.51 14.16 4.23
C TRP A 72 18.06 14.73 2.92
N TYR A 73 17.36 15.69 2.34
CA TYR A 73 17.77 16.41 1.13
C TYR A 73 18.01 17.88 1.45
N ALA A 74 19.26 18.20 1.79
CA ALA A 74 19.67 19.52 2.28
C ALA A 74 19.34 20.70 1.32
N PRO A 75 19.48 20.57 -0.03
CA PRO A 75 19.22 21.71 -0.94
C PRO A 75 17.81 22.29 -0.85
N ARG A 76 16.84 21.53 -0.34
CA ARG A 76 15.44 21.96 -0.22
C ARG A 76 14.89 21.79 1.20
N SER A 77 15.73 21.43 2.16
CA SER A 77 15.37 21.21 3.57
C SER A 77 14.14 20.30 3.75
N ARG A 78 14.15 19.14 3.06
CA ARG A 78 13.05 18.15 3.09
C ARG A 78 13.58 16.72 3.02
N TYR A 79 12.69 15.75 3.20
CA TYR A 79 13.05 14.36 3.19
C TYR A 79 12.60 13.67 1.89
N ARG A 80 13.42 12.73 1.39
CA ARG A 80 13.12 11.91 0.21
C ARG A 80 12.20 10.77 0.61
N ALA A 81 10.95 10.79 0.13
CA ALA A 81 9.95 9.76 0.40
C ALA A 81 10.40 8.37 -0.07
N ASP A 82 11.03 8.29 -1.26
CA ASP A 82 11.62 7.05 -1.77
C ASP A 82 12.66 6.43 -0.82
N SER A 83 13.46 7.26 -0.15
CA SER A 83 14.47 6.79 0.81
C SER A 83 13.82 6.30 2.10
N ILE A 84 12.76 6.97 2.55
CA ILE A 84 11.95 6.53 3.70
C ILE A 84 11.32 5.17 3.38
N ILE A 85 10.67 5.02 2.22
CA ILE A 85 10.01 3.77 1.83
C ILE A 85 11.01 2.62 1.74
N ARG A 86 12.17 2.80 1.08
CA ARG A 86 13.20 1.75 1.01
C ARG A 86 13.68 1.31 2.39
N TRP A 87 13.88 2.25 3.31
CA TRP A 87 14.26 1.96 4.67
C TRP A 87 13.17 1.18 5.43
N LEU A 88 11.89 1.50 5.23
CA LEU A 88 10.76 0.76 5.82
C LEU A 88 10.60 -0.63 5.20
N GLN A 89 10.73 -0.76 3.89
CA GLN A 89 10.62 -2.04 3.19
C GLN A 89 11.67 -3.06 3.66
N SER A 90 12.89 -2.61 4.00
CA SER A 90 13.93 -3.49 4.53
C SER A 90 13.61 -4.05 5.92
N ARG A 91 12.59 -3.52 6.60
CA ARG A 91 12.15 -3.92 7.94
C ARG A 91 10.89 -4.79 7.90
N ALA A 92 10.14 -4.74 6.79
CA ALA A 92 8.83 -5.38 6.67
C ALA A 92 8.93 -6.88 6.44
N ALA A 93 8.29 -7.69 7.28
CA ALA A 93 8.07 -9.11 7.05
C ALA A 93 7.06 -9.35 5.91
N ASP A 94 6.84 -10.62 5.51
CA ASP A 94 5.98 -10.93 4.35
C ASP A 94 4.51 -10.56 4.54
N ASN A 95 4.05 -10.61 5.77
CA ASN A 95 2.66 -10.28 6.14
C ASN A 95 2.52 -8.89 6.79
N GLU A 96 3.47 -7.99 6.58
CA GLU A 96 3.47 -6.65 7.14
C GLU A 96 3.53 -5.57 6.05
N VAL A 97 2.85 -4.47 6.29
CA VAL A 97 2.97 -3.22 5.54
C VAL A 97 3.21 -2.06 6.52
N TYR A 98 4.19 -1.23 6.22
CA TYR A 98 4.48 -0.03 7.02
C TYR A 98 3.76 1.17 6.42
N LEU A 99 2.98 1.85 7.27
CA LEU A 99 2.52 3.21 7.02
C LEU A 99 3.29 4.14 7.95
N ALA A 100 4.23 4.90 7.39
CA ALA A 100 4.86 5.99 8.14
C ALA A 100 4.04 7.28 8.01
N ILE A 101 3.91 8.02 9.13
CA ILE A 101 3.26 9.33 9.16
C ILE A 101 4.19 10.37 9.72
N THR A 102 4.20 11.59 9.14
CA THR A 102 5.11 12.65 9.54
C THR A 102 4.52 14.05 9.36
N ALA A 103 5.07 15.03 10.05
CA ALA A 103 4.82 16.46 9.81
C ALA A 103 5.93 17.12 8.98
N ALA A 104 6.97 16.40 8.59
CA ALA A 104 8.06 16.94 7.78
C ALA A 104 7.66 17.06 6.30
N ASP A 105 8.26 18.04 5.59
CA ASP A 105 8.13 18.15 4.13
C ASP A 105 8.80 16.96 3.44
N ILE A 106 8.09 16.30 2.52
CA ILE A 106 8.58 15.14 1.77
C ILE A 106 8.52 15.38 0.26
N SER A 107 9.39 14.70 -0.47
CA SER A 107 9.51 14.84 -1.92
C SER A 107 9.88 13.53 -2.61
N THR A 108 9.60 13.46 -3.92
CA THR A 108 10.02 12.37 -4.79
C THR A 108 10.47 12.92 -6.16
N ASN A 109 10.92 12.05 -7.06
CA ASN A 109 11.11 12.41 -8.46
C ASN A 109 9.79 12.34 -9.22
N LYS A 110 9.47 13.36 -10.03
CA LYS A 110 8.31 13.34 -10.92
C LYS A 110 8.77 13.75 -12.33
N GLY A 111 8.89 12.79 -13.23
CA GLY A 111 9.44 13.04 -14.56
C GLY A 111 10.86 13.62 -14.47
N THR A 112 11.10 14.79 -15.06
CA THR A 112 12.38 15.51 -15.02
C THR A 112 12.61 16.29 -13.72
N ILE A 113 11.59 16.46 -12.88
CA ILE A 113 11.69 17.18 -11.61
C ILE A 113 12.24 16.24 -10.54
N LYS A 114 13.48 16.49 -10.10
CA LYS A 114 14.19 15.62 -9.14
C LYS A 114 13.73 15.76 -7.68
N ASP A 115 12.96 16.79 -7.37
CA ASP A 115 12.57 17.11 -6.00
C ASP A 115 11.16 17.72 -5.98
N PHE A 116 10.19 16.95 -6.45
CA PHE A 116 8.79 17.33 -6.43
C PHE A 116 8.20 17.08 -5.05
N GLY A 117 7.68 18.12 -4.39
CA GLY A 117 7.04 18.00 -3.07
C GLY A 117 5.69 17.32 -3.16
N ILE A 118 5.45 16.38 -2.25
CA ILE A 118 4.27 15.51 -2.22
C ILE A 118 3.64 15.46 -0.84
N MET A 119 2.39 15.01 -0.77
CA MET A 119 1.68 14.73 0.48
C MET A 119 1.89 13.30 0.95
N GLY A 120 2.13 12.37 0.04
CA GLY A 120 2.40 10.98 0.33
C GLY A 120 3.08 10.26 -0.82
N LEU A 121 3.53 9.03 -0.56
CA LEU A 121 4.05 8.10 -1.55
C LEU A 121 3.83 6.67 -1.07
N GLY A 122 3.23 5.84 -1.92
CA GLY A 122 3.15 4.40 -1.76
C GLY A 122 3.67 3.70 -3.01
N TYR A 123 4.48 2.63 -2.85
CA TYR A 123 4.85 1.80 -4.00
C TYR A 123 3.69 0.88 -4.38
N CYS A 124 3.45 0.72 -5.66
CA CYS A 124 2.30 0.00 -6.21
C CYS A 124 2.75 -1.19 -7.08
N PRO A 125 2.73 -2.45 -6.56
CA PRO A 125 2.55 -2.82 -5.15
C PRO A 125 3.79 -2.58 -4.29
N GLY A 126 3.63 -2.63 -2.95
CA GLY A 126 4.74 -2.44 -2.04
C GLY A 126 4.45 -2.89 -0.61
N LYS A 127 5.47 -2.86 0.24
CA LYS A 127 5.36 -3.18 1.68
C LYS A 127 5.52 -1.94 2.58
N ALA A 128 5.56 -0.74 1.99
CA ALA A 128 5.67 0.50 2.75
C ALA A 128 5.13 1.69 1.98
N CYS A 129 4.60 2.65 2.73
CA CYS A 129 4.18 3.96 2.26
C CYS A 129 4.48 5.03 3.34
N VAL A 130 4.46 6.29 2.93
CA VAL A 130 4.62 7.44 3.83
C VAL A 130 3.63 8.53 3.48
N ALA A 131 3.01 9.13 4.50
CA ALA A 131 2.11 10.27 4.36
C ALA A 131 2.57 11.43 5.25
N SER A 132 2.41 12.66 4.77
CA SER A 132 2.79 13.88 5.47
C SER A 132 1.65 14.88 5.53
N VAL A 133 1.42 15.46 6.72
CA VAL A 133 0.47 16.57 6.90
C VAL A 133 1.00 17.90 6.36
N TYR A 134 2.29 18.00 6.02
CA TYR A 134 2.96 19.27 5.74
C TYR A 134 2.28 20.10 4.65
N ARG A 135 1.96 19.48 3.49
CA ARG A 135 1.43 20.15 2.29
C ARG A 135 -0.09 20.18 2.20
N LEU A 136 -0.80 19.49 3.08
CA LEU A 136 -2.25 19.50 3.10
C LEU A 136 -2.81 20.90 3.40
N LYS A 137 -3.76 21.36 2.60
CA LYS A 137 -4.52 22.58 2.85
C LYS A 137 -5.42 22.44 4.07
N ASN A 138 -6.18 21.35 4.12
CA ASN A 138 -6.98 20.97 5.27
C ASN A 138 -6.36 19.76 5.97
N LYS A 139 -5.73 19.98 7.12
CA LYS A 139 -5.06 18.93 7.89
C LYS A 139 -6.02 17.83 8.37
N ASN A 140 -7.32 18.09 8.49
CA ASN A 140 -8.32 17.11 8.89
C ASN A 140 -8.55 16.02 7.83
N ASN A 141 -8.06 16.21 6.61
CA ASN A 141 -8.11 15.21 5.54
C ASN A 141 -6.85 14.33 5.47
N PHE A 142 -6.03 14.32 6.53
CA PHE A 142 -4.77 13.57 6.53
C PHE A 142 -4.97 12.06 6.40
N ASP A 143 -6.03 11.55 6.98
CA ASP A 143 -6.41 10.14 6.86
C ASP A 143 -6.63 9.71 5.41
N LYS A 144 -7.22 10.57 4.57
CA LYS A 144 -7.45 10.30 3.15
C LYS A 144 -6.14 10.07 2.40
N VAL A 145 -5.13 10.93 2.64
CA VAL A 145 -3.80 10.76 2.04
C VAL A 145 -3.15 9.47 2.52
N ALA A 146 -3.19 9.18 3.81
CA ALA A 146 -2.58 7.97 4.35
C ALA A 146 -3.25 6.70 3.82
N LEU A 147 -4.59 6.68 3.71
CA LEU A 147 -5.35 5.56 3.15
C LEU A 147 -5.10 5.40 1.64
N HIS A 148 -4.96 6.50 0.89
CA HIS A 148 -4.56 6.52 -0.52
C HIS A 148 -3.21 5.79 -0.71
N GLU A 149 -2.19 6.21 0.03
CA GLU A 149 -0.85 5.62 -0.10
C GLU A 149 -0.81 4.17 0.37
N LEU A 150 -1.56 3.85 1.42
CA LEU A 150 -1.67 2.47 1.89
C LEU A 150 -2.38 1.57 0.87
N ALA A 151 -3.42 2.06 0.19
CA ALA A 151 -4.12 1.31 -0.85
C ALA A 151 -3.21 1.02 -2.06
N HIS A 152 -2.30 1.93 -2.44
CA HIS A 152 -1.29 1.66 -3.46
C HIS A 152 -0.44 0.43 -3.14
N THR A 153 -0.14 0.18 -1.87
CA THR A 153 0.68 -0.99 -1.49
C THR A 153 0.04 -2.33 -1.84
N THR A 154 -1.29 -2.38 -2.04
CA THR A 154 -2.00 -3.59 -2.51
C THR A 154 -1.90 -3.81 -4.02
N GLY A 155 -1.38 -2.84 -4.78
CA GLY A 155 -1.30 -2.88 -6.23
C GLY A 155 -2.38 -2.08 -6.96
N LEU A 156 -3.24 -1.33 -6.25
CA LEU A 156 -4.22 -0.45 -6.87
C LEU A 156 -3.56 0.81 -7.46
N PRO A 157 -3.71 1.08 -8.76
CA PRO A 157 -3.29 2.34 -9.36
C PRO A 157 -4.28 3.46 -9.03
N HIS A 158 -3.99 4.69 -9.47
CA HIS A 158 -4.92 5.81 -9.39
C HIS A 158 -6.27 5.49 -10.05
N CYS A 159 -7.33 6.03 -9.46
CA CYS A 159 -8.72 5.86 -9.91
C CYS A 159 -9.17 7.09 -10.71
N PRO A 160 -9.90 6.93 -11.82
CA PRO A 160 -10.45 8.05 -12.58
C PRO A 160 -11.64 8.72 -11.91
N ASP A 161 -12.25 8.10 -10.89
CA ASP A 161 -13.35 8.69 -10.12
C ASP A 161 -12.83 9.83 -9.24
N LYS A 162 -13.37 11.03 -9.46
CA LYS A 162 -12.91 12.26 -8.79
C LYS A 162 -13.25 12.33 -7.31
N THR A 163 -14.18 11.51 -6.84
CA THR A 163 -14.58 11.44 -5.43
C THR A 163 -13.91 10.30 -4.68
N CYS A 164 -13.18 9.43 -5.38
CA CYS A 164 -12.47 8.30 -4.82
C CYS A 164 -11.18 8.74 -4.11
N TYR A 165 -10.88 8.14 -2.96
CA TYR A 165 -9.60 8.36 -2.26
C TYR A 165 -8.36 8.04 -3.11
N LEU A 166 -8.48 7.18 -4.15
CA LEU A 166 -7.38 6.88 -5.08
C LEU A 166 -7.30 7.81 -6.29
N ARG A 167 -8.00 8.95 -6.30
CA ARG A 167 -7.87 9.95 -7.35
C ARG A 167 -6.42 10.45 -7.45
N ASP A 168 -5.91 10.62 -8.69
CA ASP A 168 -4.62 11.30 -8.89
C ASP A 168 -4.74 12.77 -8.47
N ALA A 169 -3.85 13.21 -7.61
CA ALA A 169 -3.77 14.59 -7.14
C ALA A 169 -3.31 15.57 -8.23
N GLU A 170 -2.71 15.09 -9.34
CA GLU A 170 -2.20 15.89 -10.46
C GLU A 170 -1.31 17.07 -10.03
N GLY A 171 -0.70 16.95 -8.84
CA GLY A 171 0.13 18.00 -8.24
C GLY A 171 -0.63 19.01 -7.38
N GLY A 172 -1.95 18.81 -7.19
CA GLY A 172 -2.81 19.60 -6.31
C GLY A 172 -3.07 18.93 -4.94
N ASP A 173 -4.16 19.34 -4.31
CA ASP A 173 -4.72 18.74 -3.10
C ASP A 173 -6.22 18.55 -3.32
N PRO A 174 -6.65 17.35 -3.81
CA PRO A 174 -8.05 17.06 -4.10
C PRO A 174 -8.82 16.57 -2.86
N THR A 175 -8.21 16.45 -1.69
CA THR A 175 -8.78 15.79 -0.52
C THR A 175 -10.11 16.38 -0.04
N ALA A 176 -10.42 17.63 -0.38
CA ALA A 176 -11.72 18.24 -0.05
C ALA A 176 -12.88 17.67 -0.88
N GLU A 177 -12.60 17.13 -2.07
CA GLU A 177 -13.59 16.57 -2.99
C GLU A 177 -13.75 15.05 -2.84
N GLU A 178 -12.75 14.40 -2.26
CA GLU A 178 -12.74 12.96 -2.01
C GLU A 178 -13.66 12.60 -0.84
N ASN A 179 -14.44 11.52 -0.99
CA ASN A 179 -15.42 11.10 0.02
C ASN A 179 -15.14 9.71 0.59
N SER A 180 -14.75 8.74 -0.27
CA SER A 180 -14.52 7.34 0.08
C SER A 180 -13.74 6.64 -1.03
N PHE A 181 -13.38 5.38 -0.84
CA PHE A 181 -13.08 4.52 -1.98
C PHE A 181 -14.34 4.25 -2.78
N CYS A 182 -14.30 4.36 -4.11
CA CYS A 182 -15.42 4.00 -4.98
C CYS A 182 -15.70 2.49 -4.92
N GLU A 183 -16.85 2.06 -5.38
CA GLU A 183 -17.29 0.66 -5.33
C GLU A 183 -16.25 -0.32 -5.91
N LYS A 184 -15.67 0.02 -7.07
CA LYS A 184 -14.64 -0.80 -7.73
C LYS A 184 -13.37 -0.93 -6.88
N CYS A 185 -12.89 0.17 -6.30
CA CYS A 185 -11.70 0.17 -5.44
C CYS A 185 -11.98 -0.57 -4.12
N THR A 186 -13.16 -0.37 -3.52
CA THR A 186 -13.61 -1.08 -2.32
C THR A 186 -13.63 -2.59 -2.56
N ALA A 187 -14.24 -3.06 -3.66
CA ALA A 187 -14.29 -4.49 -3.98
C ALA A 187 -12.88 -5.11 -4.12
N TYR A 188 -11.95 -4.41 -4.77
CA TYR A 188 -10.57 -4.87 -4.87
C TYR A 188 -9.88 -4.91 -3.51
N LEU A 189 -10.02 -3.86 -2.70
CA LEU A 189 -9.40 -3.78 -1.37
C LEU A 189 -9.92 -4.87 -0.43
N GLN A 190 -11.24 -5.18 -0.48
CA GLN A 190 -11.82 -6.29 0.28
C GLN A 190 -11.21 -7.64 -0.09
N GLN A 191 -10.99 -7.90 -1.39
CA GLN A 191 -10.29 -9.11 -1.84
C GLN A 191 -8.84 -9.18 -1.34
N ASN A 192 -8.25 -8.04 -0.99
CA ASN A 192 -6.91 -7.90 -0.43
C ASN A 192 -6.88 -7.70 1.09
N GLY A 193 -7.96 -8.09 1.79
CA GLY A 193 -8.00 -8.17 3.25
C GLY A 193 -8.38 -6.89 3.98
N TRP A 194 -8.83 -5.86 3.26
CA TRP A 194 -9.42 -4.68 3.88
C TRP A 194 -10.86 -4.95 4.33
N LYS A 195 -11.34 -4.20 5.32
CA LYS A 195 -12.71 -4.19 5.79
C LYS A 195 -13.43 -2.92 5.33
N PHE A 196 -14.74 -2.99 5.22
CA PHE A 196 -15.62 -1.84 4.90
C PHE A 196 -16.97 -2.02 5.58
#